data_c243432d81d543ec89f19a24648f1f07
#
_entry.id   c243432d81d543ec89f19a24648f1f07
#
_cell.length_a   1.000
_cell.length_b   1.000
_cell.length_c   1.000
_cell.angle_alpha   90.00
_cell.angle_beta   90.00
_cell.angle_gamma   90.00
#
_symmetry.space_group_name_H-M   'P 1'
#
loop_
_entity.id
_entity.type
_entity.pdbx_description
1 polymer ?
#
loop_
_entity_poly.entity_id
_entity_poly.type
_entity_poly.pdbx_seq_one_letter_code
_entity_poly.pdbx_strand_id
1 'polypeptide(L)'
;MRSSTRPRPQTLQIDGLPLIHPNAAAMDISADEVVVAVPPDRDPTPVRAFRTFTPDLADLVAWLRACRIDTVALESTGVYWLPIYELLEQ
;
A
#
# COMPACT_ATOMS: atom_id res chain seq x y z
N MET A 1 -8.34 -14.47 7.42
CA MET A 1 -8.40 -14.29 6.79
C MET A 1 -8.49 -13.64 6.45
N ARG A 2 -8.34 -13.68 6.58
CA ARG A 2 -8.65 -12.89 6.07
C ARG A 2 -8.95 -13.09 4.86
N SER A 3 -9.06 -13.27 4.36
CA SER A 3 -9.24 -13.48 3.29
C SER A 3 -10.23 -13.14 2.57
N SER A 4 -10.94 -13.79 2.46
CA SER A 4 -12.04 -13.53 1.63
C SER A 4 -12.75 -12.27 2.00
N THR A 5 -12.59 -11.85 3.21
CA THR A 5 -13.21 -10.60 3.64
C THR A 5 -12.38 -9.40 3.33
N ARG A 6 -11.21 -9.58 2.77
CA ARG A 6 -10.37 -8.45 2.41
C ARG A 6 -10.88 -7.80 1.16
N PRO A 7 -10.93 -6.48 1.13
CA PRO A 7 -11.27 -5.80 -0.10
C PRO A 7 -10.21 -6.09 -1.14
N ARG A 8 -10.64 -6.24 -2.35
CA ARG A 8 -9.70 -6.44 -3.43
C ARG A 8 -9.22 -5.11 -3.95
N PRO A 9 -7.96 -5.03 -4.35
CA PRO A 9 -7.49 -3.80 -4.98
C PRO A 9 -8.29 -3.52 -6.23
N GLN A 10 -8.53 -2.25 -6.49
CA GLN A 10 -9.22 -1.86 -7.71
C GLN A 10 -8.41 -2.18 -8.95
N THR A 11 -7.12 -2.39 -8.76
CA THR A 11 -6.23 -2.68 -9.86
C THR A 11 -6.12 -4.16 -10.16
N LEU A 12 -6.92 -4.98 -9.50
CA LEU A 12 -6.85 -6.41 -9.68
C LEU A 12 -7.14 -6.78 -11.11
N GLN A 13 -6.31 -7.66 -11.62
CA GLN A 13 -6.46 -8.15 -12.97
C GLN A 13 -7.68 -9.05 -13.09
N ILE A 14 -8.43 -8.88 -14.14
CA ILE A 14 -9.54 -9.76 -14.47
C ILE A 14 -9.09 -10.65 -15.58
N ASP A 15 -9.60 -11.87 -15.61
CA ASP A 15 -9.24 -12.85 -16.61
C ASP A 15 -9.15 -12.24 -17.99
N GLY A 16 -8.02 -12.41 -18.61
CA GLY A 16 -7.84 -12.01 -19.99
C GLY A 16 -7.69 -10.53 -20.19
N LEU A 17 -7.76 -9.74 -19.15
CA LEU A 17 -7.59 -8.30 -19.27
C LEU A 17 -6.22 -7.89 -18.79
N PRO A 18 -5.66 -6.85 -19.37
CA PRO A 18 -4.36 -6.37 -18.94
C PRO A 18 -4.45 -5.71 -17.57
N LEU A 19 -3.33 -5.62 -16.91
CA LEU A 19 -3.23 -4.89 -15.67
C LEU A 19 -3.58 -3.43 -15.92
N ILE A 20 -4.37 -2.86 -15.04
CA ILE A 20 -4.88 -1.52 -15.23
C ILE A 20 -3.96 -0.46 -14.66
N HIS A 21 -3.41 -0.70 -13.46
CA HIS A 21 -2.57 0.28 -12.80
C HIS A 21 -1.18 -0.28 -12.54
N PRO A 22 -0.25 -0.01 -13.49
CA PRO A 22 1.12 -0.51 -13.31
C PRO A 22 1.85 0.18 -12.16
N ASN A 23 1.36 1.32 -11.70
CA ASN A 23 2.01 2.09 -10.63
C ASN A 23 1.25 1.97 -9.31
N ALA A 24 0.78 0.77 -9.01
CA ALA A 24 -0.02 0.55 -7.82
C ALA A 24 0.79 -0.15 -6.74
N ALA A 25 0.52 0.23 -5.50
CA ALA A 25 1.06 -0.45 -4.32
C ALA A 25 -0.08 -1.02 -3.51
N ALA A 26 0.22 -2.04 -2.73
CA ALA A 26 -0.73 -2.62 -1.79
C ALA A 26 -0.23 -2.38 -0.38
N MET A 27 -1.13 -2.12 0.53
CA MET A 27 -0.77 -1.74 1.88
C MET A 27 -1.70 -2.43 2.87
N ASP A 28 -1.12 -3.15 3.81
CA ASP A 28 -1.86 -3.86 4.85
C ASP A 28 -1.53 -3.20 6.18
N ILE A 29 -2.52 -2.60 6.82
CA ILE A 29 -2.32 -1.75 7.99
C ILE A 29 -2.86 -2.42 9.23
N SER A 30 -2.04 -2.47 10.26
CA SER A 30 -2.46 -2.93 11.58
C SER A 30 -2.10 -1.85 12.60
N ALA A 31 -2.35 -2.13 13.87
CA ALA A 31 -2.09 -1.14 14.92
C ALA A 31 -0.63 -0.76 15.01
N ASP A 32 0.26 -1.72 14.79
CA ASP A 32 1.70 -1.52 15.02
C ASP A 32 2.52 -1.35 13.76
N GLU A 33 1.98 -1.77 12.65
CA GLU A 33 2.83 -1.97 11.49
C GLU A 33 2.05 -1.82 10.20
N VAL A 34 2.72 -1.34 9.18
CA VAL A 34 2.17 -1.24 7.84
C VAL A 34 3.10 -2.03 6.93
N VAL A 35 2.56 -3.02 6.25
CA VAL A 35 3.33 -3.79 5.27
C VAL A 35 2.93 -3.30 3.89
N VAL A 36 3.91 -2.90 3.11
CA VAL A 36 3.68 -2.26 1.81
C VAL A 36 4.41 -3.03 0.73
N ALA A 37 3.72 -3.29 -0.36
CA ALA A 37 4.30 -3.94 -1.51
C ALA A 37 4.19 -3.03 -2.72
N VAL A 38 5.29 -2.80 -3.41
CA VAL A 38 5.33 -2.07 -4.67
C VAL A 38 5.65 -3.07 -5.78
N PRO A 39 5.48 -2.69 -7.05
CA PRO A 39 5.86 -3.59 -8.14
C PRO A 39 7.34 -3.93 -8.05
N PRO A 40 7.70 -5.17 -8.40
CA PRO A 40 9.09 -5.63 -8.21
C PRO A 40 10.14 -4.84 -8.98
N ASP A 41 9.75 -4.13 -10.02
CA ASP A 41 10.70 -3.37 -10.82
C ASP A 41 11.01 -1.99 -10.22
N ARG A 42 10.40 -1.64 -9.08
CA ARG A 42 10.57 -0.31 -8.52
C ARG A 42 11.62 -0.24 -7.43
N ASP A 43 11.92 -1.36 -6.82
CA ASP A 43 12.87 -1.38 -5.71
C ASP A 43 13.39 -2.80 -5.53
N PRO A 44 14.68 -2.97 -5.24
CA PRO A 44 15.23 -4.31 -4.99
C PRO A 44 14.57 -5.00 -3.80
N THR A 45 14.03 -4.23 -2.87
CA THR A 45 13.29 -4.77 -1.74
C THR A 45 11.85 -4.27 -1.84
N PRO A 46 11.02 -4.91 -2.65
CA PRO A 46 9.70 -4.36 -2.99
C PRO A 46 8.65 -4.52 -1.89
N VAL A 47 8.91 -5.32 -0.88
CA VAL A 47 7.99 -5.45 0.24
C VAL A 47 8.71 -4.96 1.48
N ARG A 48 8.13 -3.97 2.14
CA ARG A 48 8.73 -3.36 3.33
C ARG A 48 7.69 -3.18 4.42
N ALA A 49 8.16 -3.23 5.66
CA ALA A 49 7.32 -2.99 6.82
C ALA A 49 7.75 -1.68 7.48
N PHE A 50 6.77 -0.90 7.88
CA PHE A 50 7.01 0.38 8.56
C PHE A 50 6.23 0.38 9.86
N ARG A 51 6.81 1.00 10.88
CA ARG A 51 6.09 1.21 12.12
C ARG A 51 5.08 2.33 11.91
N THR A 52 4.10 2.41 12.81
CA THR A 52 3.04 3.38 12.64
C THR A 52 3.32 4.72 13.33
N PHE A 53 4.58 5.00 13.64
CA PHE A 53 4.97 6.30 14.17
C PHE A 53 5.09 7.30 13.03
N THR A 54 4.85 8.57 13.35
CA THR A 54 4.82 9.61 12.33
C THR A 54 6.08 9.68 11.45
N PRO A 55 7.29 9.61 11.99
CA PRO A 55 8.47 9.64 11.12
C PRO A 55 8.53 8.44 10.18
N ASP A 56 8.09 7.27 10.66
CA ASP A 56 8.11 6.08 9.82
C ASP A 56 7.09 6.17 8.72
N LEU A 57 5.93 6.75 9.01
CA LEU A 57 4.91 6.93 7.99
C LEU A 57 5.34 7.96 6.96
N ALA A 58 6.09 8.97 7.36
CA ALA A 58 6.64 9.93 6.42
C ALA A 58 7.64 9.26 5.50
N ASP A 59 8.46 8.36 6.05
CA ASP A 59 9.41 7.58 5.24
C ASP A 59 8.67 6.69 4.25
N LEU A 60 7.57 6.11 4.68
CA LEU A 60 6.75 5.26 3.81
C LEU A 60 6.25 6.07 2.61
N VAL A 61 5.71 7.24 2.87
CA VAL A 61 5.18 8.09 1.79
C VAL A 61 6.31 8.51 0.85
N ALA A 62 7.46 8.87 1.40
CA ALA A 62 8.60 9.25 0.56
C ALA A 62 9.06 8.08 -0.32
N TRP A 63 9.04 6.88 0.24
CA TRP A 63 9.42 5.70 -0.52
C TRP A 63 8.44 5.44 -1.66
N LEU A 64 7.14 5.56 -1.39
CA LEU A 64 6.15 5.38 -2.44
C LEU A 64 6.34 6.39 -3.56
N ARG A 65 6.65 7.63 -3.23
CA ARG A 65 6.92 8.64 -4.24
C ARG A 65 8.17 8.31 -5.05
N ALA A 66 9.21 7.86 -4.36
CA ALA A 66 10.44 7.47 -5.04
C ALA A 66 10.20 6.29 -5.98
N CYS A 67 9.28 5.42 -5.64
CA CYS A 67 8.90 4.28 -6.49
C CYS A 67 7.89 4.66 -7.56
N ARG A 68 7.51 5.92 -7.63
CA ARG A 68 6.57 6.44 -8.62
C ARG A 68 5.22 5.72 -8.55
N ILE A 69 4.73 5.54 -7.34
CA ILE A 69 3.42 4.95 -7.10
C ILE A 69 2.37 6.05 -7.17
N ASP A 70 1.29 5.80 -7.88
CA ASP A 70 0.20 6.76 -7.97
C ASP A 70 -1.13 6.21 -7.48
N THR A 71 -1.20 4.95 -7.14
CA THR A 71 -2.42 4.32 -6.66
C THR A 71 -2.08 3.36 -5.53
N VAL A 72 -2.82 3.44 -4.44
CA VAL A 72 -2.57 2.56 -3.30
C VAL A 72 -3.87 1.87 -2.92
N ALA A 73 -3.82 0.55 -2.79
CA ALA A 73 -4.92 -0.24 -2.26
C ALA A 73 -4.65 -0.46 -0.78
N LEU A 74 -5.57 -0.02 0.05
CA LEU A 74 -5.43 -0.09 1.49
C LEU A 74 -6.32 -1.16 2.07
N GLU A 75 -5.79 -1.92 3.01
CA GLU A 75 -6.57 -2.81 3.86
C GLU A 75 -6.19 -2.53 5.29
N SER A 76 -7.16 -2.57 6.17
CA SER A 76 -6.90 -2.24 7.55
C SER A 76 -7.95 -2.89 8.45
N THR A 77 -7.55 -3.18 9.68
CA THR A 77 -8.49 -3.60 10.71
C THR A 77 -8.87 -2.36 11.50
N GLY A 78 -10.11 -1.93 11.35
CA GLY A 78 -10.59 -0.75 12.07
C GLY A 78 -10.15 0.53 11.40
N VAL A 79 -9.80 1.53 12.19
CA VAL A 79 -9.57 2.88 11.69
C VAL A 79 -8.08 3.24 11.61
N TYR A 80 -7.22 2.25 11.67
CA TYR A 80 -5.77 2.52 11.67
C TYR A 80 -5.29 3.14 10.37
N TRP A 81 -6.09 3.06 9.31
CA TRP A 81 -5.72 3.60 8.01
C TRP A 81 -5.81 5.12 7.93
N LEU A 82 -6.52 5.75 8.87
CA LEU A 82 -6.78 7.19 8.77
C LEU A 82 -5.54 8.08 8.70
N PRO A 83 -4.56 7.92 9.61
CA PRO A 83 -3.38 8.78 9.53
C PRO A 83 -2.61 8.61 8.24
N ILE A 84 -2.56 7.37 7.73
CA ILE A 84 -1.84 7.09 6.51
C ILE A 84 -2.56 7.70 5.33
N TYR A 85 -3.88 7.57 5.31
CA TYR A 85 -4.67 8.13 4.23
C TYR A 85 -4.45 9.64 4.15
N GLU A 86 -4.45 10.31 5.28
CA GLU A 86 -4.25 11.75 5.32
C GLU A 86 -2.88 12.14 4.78
N LEU A 87 -1.85 11.37 5.09
CA LEU A 87 -0.54 11.63 4.55
C LEU A 87 -0.49 11.41 3.05
N LEU A 88 -1.16 10.39 2.56
CA LEU A 88 -1.16 10.10 1.13
C LEU A 88 -1.89 11.16 0.34
N GLU A 89 -2.86 11.82 0.95
CA GLU A 89 -3.63 12.85 0.29
C GLU A 89 -2.90 14.17 0.17
N GLN A 90 -1.79 14.32 0.85
CA GLN A 90 -0.99 15.55 0.70
C GLN A 90 -0.27 15.55 -0.67
#